data_3adcec83ba99c75f2a19a5304065c48f
#
_entry.id   3adcec83ba99c75f2a19a5304065c48f
#
_cell.length_a   1.000
_cell.length_b   1.000
_cell.length_c   1.000
_cell.angle_alpha   90.00
_cell.angle_beta   90.00
_cell.angle_gamma   90.00
#
_symmetry.space_group_name_H-M   'P 1'
#
loop_
_entity.id
_entity.type
_entity.pdbx_description
1 polymer ?
#
loop_
_entity_poly.entity_id
_entity_poly.type
_entity_poly.pdbx_seq_one_letter_code
_entity_poly.pdbx_strand_id
1 'polypeptide(L)' 'MNLVVDFGNTLVKLAVFDKGELVAQRCMERLHPSVLEELLSEWPVRRAVVAS' A
#
# COMPACT_ATOMS: atom_id res chain seq x y z
N MET A 1 2.07 11.63 -2.26
CA MET A 1 1.14 10.57 -1.87
C MET A 1 1.76 9.69 -0.81
N ASN A 2 0.94 9.08 0.01
CA ASN A 2 1.37 8.21 1.09
C ASN A 2 0.93 6.77 0.83
N LEU A 3 1.81 5.83 1.14
CA LEU A 3 1.50 4.41 1.10
C LEU A 3 1.35 3.91 2.53
N VAL A 4 0.29 3.18 2.80
CA VAL A 4 0.11 2.49 4.08
C VAL A 4 0.17 0.99 3.82
N VAL A 5 1.03 0.30 4.56
CA VAL A 5 1.12 -1.16 4.53
C VAL A 5 0.62 -1.67 5.87
N ASP A 6 -0.48 -2.40 5.85
CA ASP A 6 -1.11 -2.91 7.06
C ASP A 6 -1.03 -4.44 7.07
N PHE A 7 -0.24 -4.97 8.02
CA PHE A 7 -0.09 -6.41 8.19
C PHE A 7 -1.11 -6.90 9.21
N GLY A 8 -2.22 -7.45 8.70
CA GLY A 8 -3.23 -8.07 9.54
C GLY A 8 -2.90 -9.55 9.82
N ASN A 9 -3.78 -10.21 10.55
CA ASN A 9 -3.60 -11.63 10.88
C ASN A 9 -3.64 -12.53 9.64
N THR A 10 -4.51 -12.24 8.70
CA THR A 10 -4.73 -13.10 7.54
C THR A 10 -4.42 -12.41 6.23
N LEU A 11 -4.41 -11.08 6.21
CA LEU A 11 -4.26 -10.31 4.99
C LEU A 11 -3.29 -9.16 5.17
N VAL A 12 -2.56 -8.86 4.11
CA VAL A 12 -1.77 -7.65 4.01
C VAL A 12 -2.53 -6.68 3.11
N LYS A 13 -2.69 -5.45 3.57
CA LYS A 13 -3.36 -4.42 2.79
C LYS A 13 -2.38 -3.32 2.43
N LEU A 14 -2.40 -2.94 1.17
CA LEU A 14 -1.65 -1.79 0.68
C LEU A 14 -2.66 -0.73 0.27
N ALA A 15 -2.44 0.49 0.71
CA ALA A 15 -3.32 1.61 0.37
C ALA A 15 -2.50 2.83 0.03
N VAL A 16 -2.86 3.49 -1.06
CA VAL A 16 -2.23 4.74 -1.46
C VAL A 16 -3.23 5.87 -1.24
N PHE A 17 -2.79 6.89 -0.51
CA PHE A 17 -3.61 8.05 -0.20
C PHE A 17 -3.01 9.30 -0.80
N ASP A 18 -3.88 10.15 -1.34
CA ASP A 18 -3.52 11.47 -1.82
C ASP A 18 -4.37 12.49 -1.06
N LYS A 19 -3.73 13.31 -0.24
CA LYS A 19 -4.41 14.33 0.57
C LYS A 19 -5.56 13.78 1.39
N GLY A 20 -5.34 12.60 1.96
CA GLY A 20 -6.35 11.94 2.79
C GLY A 20 -7.37 11.12 2.03
N GLU A 21 -7.32 11.10 0.71
CA GLU A 21 -8.22 10.31 -0.11
C GLU A 21 -7.57 9.01 -0.55
N LEU A 22 -8.29 7.92 -0.48
CA LEU A 22 -7.83 6.62 -0.95
C LEU A 22 -7.89 6.60 -2.48
N VAL A 23 -6.73 6.44 -3.13
CA VAL A 23 -6.66 6.42 -4.59
C VAL A 23 -6.37 5.04 -5.16
N ALA A 24 -5.79 4.15 -4.36
CA ALA A 24 -5.55 2.77 -4.77
C ALA A 24 -5.47 1.87 -3.55
N GLN A 25 -5.87 0.62 -3.71
CA GLN A 25 -5.83 -0.35 -2.64
C GLN A 25 -5.58 -1.74 -3.22
N ARG A 26 -4.79 -2.53 -2.49
CA ARG A 26 -4.56 -3.94 -2.81
C ARG A 26 -4.62 -4.74 -1.51
N CYS A 27 -5.10 -5.97 -1.63
CA CYS A 27 -5.26 -6.86 -0.50
C CYS A 27 -4.76 -8.24 -0.92
N MET A 28 -3.91 -8.85 -0.10
CA MET A 28 -3.30 -10.13 -0.43
C MET A 28 -2.98 -10.91 0.84
N GLU A 29 -2.80 -12.23 0.72
CA GLU A 29 -2.46 -13.06 1.88
C GLU A 29 -1.03 -12.83 2.33
N ARG A 30 -0.14 -12.55 1.38
CA ARG A 30 1.26 -12.25 1.63
C ARG A 30 1.66 -11.05 0.79
N LEU A 31 2.59 -10.27 1.30
CA LEU A 31 3.12 -9.16 0.54
C LEU A 31 3.89 -9.68 -0.67
N HIS A 32 3.44 -9.29 -1.85
CA HIS A 32 4.12 -9.58 -3.11
C HIS A 32 4.92 -8.36 -3.54
N PRO A 33 6.26 -8.47 -3.64
CA PRO A 33 7.07 -7.33 -4.06
C PRO A 33 6.66 -6.75 -5.40
N SER A 34 6.17 -7.59 -6.32
CA SER A 34 5.71 -7.12 -7.63
C SER A 34 4.51 -6.17 -7.52
N VAL A 35 3.60 -6.43 -6.57
CA VAL A 35 2.45 -5.55 -6.35
C VAL A 35 2.90 -4.22 -5.77
N LEU A 36 3.84 -4.27 -4.82
CA LEU A 36 4.41 -3.06 -4.25
C LEU A 36 5.10 -2.22 -5.31
N GLU A 37 5.92 -2.85 -6.15
CA GLU A 37 6.61 -2.17 -7.25
C GLU A 37 5.63 -1.54 -8.22
N GLU A 38 4.54 -2.24 -8.53
CA GLU A 38 3.49 -1.73 -9.40
C GLU A 38 2.88 -0.45 -8.84
N LEU A 39 2.54 -0.45 -7.56
CA LEU A 39 1.98 0.74 -6.92
C LEU A 39 2.97 1.89 -6.91
N LEU A 40 4.23 1.60 -6.60
CA LEU A 40 5.26 2.64 -6.54
C LEU A 40 5.59 3.22 -7.91
N SER A 41 5.42 2.45 -8.98
CA SER A 41 5.63 2.95 -10.34
C SER A 41 4.43 3.72 -10.86
N GLU A 42 3.24 3.38 -10.39
CA GLU A 42 1.99 3.99 -10.85
C GLU A 42 1.67 5.30 -10.13
N TRP A 43 2.07 5.40 -8.86
CA TRP A 43 1.74 6.54 -8.01
C TRP A 43 3.01 7.19 -7.44
N PRO A 44 3.07 8.53 -7.37
CA PRO A 44 4.25 9.22 -6.82
C PRO A 44 4.26 9.18 -5.29
N VAL A 45 4.54 8.02 -4.74
CA VAL A 45 4.61 7.81 -3.29
C VAL A 45 5.89 8.43 -2.73
N ARG A 46 5.75 9.27 -1.71
CA ARG A 46 6.89 9.92 -1.04
C ARG A 46 7.11 9.40 0.37
N ARG A 47 6.09 8.81 0.97
CA ARG A 47 6.15 8.37 2.36
C ARG A 47 5.41 7.06 2.49
N ALA A 48 5.96 6.16 3.28
CA ALA A 48 5.32 4.88 3.57
C ALA A 48 5.22 4.70 5.08
N VAL A 49 4.09 4.17 5.51
CA VAL A 49 3.84 3.82 6.90
C VAL A 49 3.51 2.35 6.97
N VAL A 50 4.15 1.63 7.88
CA VAL A 50 3.88 0.21 8.09
C VAL A 50 3.21 0.04 9.45
N ALA A 51 2.09 -0.68 9.44
CA ALA A 51 1.32 -0.97 10.64
C ALA A 51 1.10 -2.47 10.77
N SER A 52 0.87 -2.92 11.97
CA SER A 52 0.57 -4.32 12.21
C SER A 52 -0.43 -4.50 13.36
#